data_691f6a2561c3b413808e31b0951d59db
#
_entry.id   691f6a2561c3b413808e31b0951d59db
#
_cell.length_a   1.000
_cell.length_b   1.000
_cell.length_c   1.000
_cell.angle_alpha   90.00
_cell.angle_beta   90.00
_cell.angle_gamma   90.00
#
_symmetry.space_group_name_H-M   'P 1'
#
loop_
_entity.id
_entity.type
_entity.pdbx_description
1 polymer ?
#
loop_
_entity_poly.entity_id
_entity_poly.type
_entity_poly.pdbx_seq_one_letter_code
_entity_poly.pdbx_strand_id
1 'polypeptide(L)'
;MKVAFYDTKPYDRASFEPLGEANHIRFKFFEDKLTEDTAPLARGCDAVCVFVNDNVNAAVIDLLCDMGIRVLLLRCAGFNNVDLRHASGKLTVLRVPAYSPYAIAEHAMALLLTSIRRIHKAYIRTRDFNFSLTNMVGFDLHGKTVGVVGTGKIGRCFINICRGFGMKVLCYDPFPADDPSLSYVPLDELFRESDIISFHCPLTPETHHVVNAESLATMKKGVVLINTSRGALIDSEALLAGIKSRKVGAACLDVYEEESDIFFEDNSGHILEDDTLARLISMPNVIVTSHQAFLTEEALANIAETTVRNLLDFAEGKLGANEVCYRCAK
;
A
#
# COMPACT_ATOMS: atom_id res chain seq x y z
N MET A 1 -27.27 12.79 -5.95
CA MET A 1 -25.99 13.50 -5.93
C MET A 1 -25.13 13.11 -7.13
N LYS A 2 -24.23 14.01 -7.59
CA LYS A 2 -23.25 13.72 -8.65
C LYS A 2 -21.85 13.74 -8.06
N VAL A 3 -21.03 12.77 -8.40
CA VAL A 3 -19.64 12.64 -7.93
C VAL A 3 -18.71 12.63 -9.13
N ALA A 4 -17.73 13.52 -9.17
CA ALA A 4 -16.62 13.44 -10.11
C ALA A 4 -15.61 12.42 -9.57
N PHE A 5 -15.37 11.36 -10.32
CA PHE A 5 -14.53 10.23 -9.91
C PHE A 5 -13.30 10.19 -10.81
N TYR A 6 -12.14 10.54 -10.26
CA TYR A 6 -10.87 10.64 -10.97
C TYR A 6 -10.03 9.38 -10.89
N ASP A 7 -9.06 9.25 -11.79
CA ASP A 7 -8.14 8.09 -11.89
C ASP A 7 -8.90 6.77 -11.87
N THR A 8 -9.98 6.70 -12.64
CA THR A 8 -10.89 5.55 -12.67
C THR A 8 -10.26 4.36 -13.37
N LYS A 9 -10.26 3.23 -12.72
CA LYS A 9 -9.87 1.95 -13.31
C LYS A 9 -11.12 1.05 -13.53
N PRO A 10 -11.07 0.03 -14.39
CA PRO A 10 -12.23 -0.84 -14.67
C PRO A 10 -12.86 -1.48 -13.43
N TYR A 11 -12.02 -1.87 -12.44
CA TYR A 11 -12.49 -2.45 -11.18
C TYR A 11 -13.25 -1.44 -10.29
N ASP A 12 -12.94 -0.15 -10.39
CA ASP A 12 -13.69 0.91 -9.69
C ASP A 12 -15.12 0.98 -10.23
N ARG A 13 -15.28 1.03 -11.56
CA ARG A 13 -16.62 1.05 -12.18
C ARG A 13 -17.45 -0.13 -11.73
N ALA A 14 -16.88 -1.34 -11.80
CA ALA A 14 -17.59 -2.57 -11.40
C ALA A 14 -18.10 -2.52 -9.95
N SER A 15 -17.34 -1.87 -9.04
CA SER A 15 -17.68 -1.78 -7.61
C SER A 15 -18.62 -0.61 -7.30
N PHE A 16 -18.46 0.55 -7.98
CA PHE A 16 -19.19 1.78 -7.63
C PHE A 16 -20.49 1.99 -8.41
N GLU A 17 -20.60 1.53 -9.67
CA GLU A 17 -21.81 1.72 -10.48
C GLU A 17 -23.07 1.12 -9.82
N PRO A 18 -23.06 -0.15 -9.35
CA PRO A 18 -24.24 -0.74 -8.72
C PRO A 18 -24.65 -0.01 -7.43
N LEU A 19 -23.67 0.44 -6.64
CA LEU A 19 -23.92 1.21 -5.41
C LEU A 19 -24.46 2.60 -5.71
N GLY A 20 -23.99 3.22 -6.81
CA GLY A 20 -24.51 4.50 -7.29
C GLY A 20 -25.98 4.40 -7.69
N GLU A 21 -26.35 3.38 -8.45
CA GLU A 21 -27.74 3.13 -8.83
C GLU A 21 -28.65 2.91 -7.60
N ALA A 22 -28.21 2.05 -6.68
CA ALA A 22 -28.96 1.73 -5.48
C ALA A 22 -29.18 2.93 -4.53
N ASN A 23 -28.27 3.91 -4.53
CA ASN A 23 -28.29 5.08 -3.65
C ASN A 23 -28.61 6.41 -4.38
N HIS A 24 -29.04 6.36 -5.63
CA HIS A 24 -29.33 7.54 -6.45
C HIS A 24 -28.15 8.52 -6.57
N ILE A 25 -26.93 7.97 -6.63
CA ILE A 25 -25.67 8.69 -6.83
C ILE A 25 -25.24 8.48 -8.26
N ARG A 26 -24.98 9.56 -8.98
CA ARG A 26 -24.44 9.52 -10.34
C ARG A 26 -22.92 9.76 -10.29
N PHE A 27 -22.16 8.72 -10.55
CA PHE A 27 -20.71 8.84 -10.75
C PHE A 27 -20.41 9.31 -12.18
N LYS A 28 -19.51 10.28 -12.27
CA LYS A 28 -18.95 10.80 -13.52
C LYS A 28 -17.49 10.37 -13.54
N PHE A 29 -17.21 9.27 -14.18
CA PHE A 29 -15.93 8.61 -14.20
C PHE A 29 -14.96 9.27 -15.20
N PHE A 30 -13.76 9.62 -14.72
CA PHE A 30 -12.66 10.14 -15.52
C PHE A 30 -11.45 9.21 -15.35
N GLU A 31 -10.79 8.85 -16.43
CA GLU A 31 -9.55 8.10 -16.43
C GLU A 31 -8.35 8.98 -16.06
N ASP A 32 -8.50 10.30 -16.29
CA ASP A 32 -7.52 11.31 -15.92
C ASP A 32 -7.39 11.43 -14.39
N LYS A 33 -6.15 11.68 -13.93
CA LYS A 33 -5.88 12.05 -12.53
C LYS A 33 -6.40 13.47 -12.25
N LEU A 34 -6.73 13.74 -10.98
CA LEU A 34 -7.05 15.08 -10.52
C LEU A 34 -5.78 15.92 -10.44
N THR A 35 -5.75 16.97 -11.22
CA THR A 35 -4.71 18.01 -11.27
C THR A 35 -5.37 19.39 -11.40
N GLU A 36 -4.61 20.45 -11.43
CA GLU A 36 -5.13 21.80 -11.69
C GLU A 36 -5.83 21.88 -13.06
N ASP A 37 -5.28 21.21 -14.08
CA ASP A 37 -5.83 21.20 -15.44
C ASP A 37 -7.13 20.39 -15.57
N THR A 38 -7.27 19.31 -14.80
CA THR A 38 -8.42 18.41 -14.87
C THR A 38 -9.51 18.73 -13.84
N ALA A 39 -9.21 19.50 -12.79
CA ALA A 39 -10.19 19.91 -11.78
C ALA A 39 -11.48 20.53 -12.36
N PRO A 40 -11.46 21.33 -13.46
CA PRO A 40 -12.67 21.87 -14.08
C PRO A 40 -13.68 20.83 -14.57
N LEU A 41 -13.27 19.56 -14.78
CA LEU A 41 -14.15 18.46 -15.18
C LEU A 41 -15.19 18.13 -14.07
N ALA A 42 -14.91 18.48 -12.81
CA ALA A 42 -15.82 18.32 -11.68
C ALA A 42 -16.97 19.34 -11.65
N ARG A 43 -17.00 20.29 -12.59
CA ARG A 43 -18.06 21.31 -12.61
C ARG A 43 -19.45 20.71 -12.66
N GLY A 44 -20.31 21.16 -11.74
CA GLY A 44 -21.68 20.68 -11.57
C GLY A 44 -21.79 19.32 -10.89
N CYS A 45 -20.73 18.88 -10.22
CA CYS A 45 -20.75 17.77 -9.27
C CYS A 45 -20.85 18.29 -7.83
N ASP A 46 -21.40 17.45 -6.96
CA ASP A 46 -21.62 17.74 -5.54
C ASP A 46 -20.38 17.33 -4.70
N ALA A 47 -19.63 16.35 -5.17
CA ALA A 47 -18.47 15.76 -4.51
C ALA A 47 -17.40 15.34 -5.52
N VAL A 48 -16.19 15.15 -5.01
CA VAL A 48 -15.04 14.59 -5.77
C VAL A 48 -14.55 13.33 -5.07
N CYS A 49 -14.28 12.28 -5.85
CA CYS A 49 -13.65 11.04 -5.38
C CYS A 49 -12.29 10.87 -6.06
N VAL A 50 -11.25 10.60 -5.27
CA VAL A 50 -9.86 10.52 -5.72
C VAL A 50 -9.15 9.28 -5.16
N PHE A 51 -8.00 8.97 -5.76
CA PHE A 51 -7.11 7.89 -5.32
C PHE A 51 -5.75 8.44 -4.84
N VAL A 52 -4.81 7.56 -4.55
CA VAL A 52 -3.52 7.89 -3.91
C VAL A 52 -2.61 8.77 -4.79
N ASN A 53 -2.75 8.69 -6.12
CA ASN A 53 -1.90 9.40 -7.08
C ASN A 53 -2.54 10.67 -7.62
N ASP A 54 -3.75 11.03 -7.18
CA ASP A 54 -4.36 12.32 -7.49
C ASP A 54 -3.67 13.44 -6.70
N ASN A 55 -3.46 14.59 -7.31
CA ASN A 55 -2.82 15.73 -6.66
C ASN A 55 -3.87 16.69 -6.11
N VAL A 56 -4.05 16.70 -4.79
CA VAL A 56 -5.01 17.59 -4.10
C VAL A 56 -4.25 18.67 -3.33
N ASN A 57 -3.48 19.46 -4.07
CA ASN A 57 -2.74 20.61 -3.55
C ASN A 57 -3.68 21.82 -3.26
N ALA A 58 -3.11 22.90 -2.74
CA ALA A 58 -3.85 24.10 -2.39
C ALA A 58 -4.62 24.69 -3.59
N ALA A 59 -4.02 24.73 -4.78
CA ALA A 59 -4.64 25.29 -5.99
C ALA A 59 -5.85 24.45 -6.43
N VAL A 60 -5.72 23.12 -6.43
CA VAL A 60 -6.83 22.20 -6.73
C VAL A 60 -7.97 22.38 -5.72
N ILE A 61 -7.66 22.47 -4.42
CA ILE A 61 -8.65 22.71 -3.38
C ILE A 61 -9.43 23.99 -3.64
N ASP A 62 -8.75 25.09 -3.95
CA ASP A 62 -9.41 26.37 -4.22
C ASP A 62 -10.30 26.27 -5.47
N LEU A 63 -9.84 25.63 -6.57
CA LEU A 63 -10.64 25.39 -7.76
C LEU A 63 -11.92 24.58 -7.46
N LEU A 64 -11.82 23.51 -6.65
CA LEU A 64 -12.96 22.71 -6.26
C LEU A 64 -13.95 23.53 -5.40
N CYS A 65 -13.43 24.31 -4.44
CA CYS A 65 -14.25 25.16 -3.59
C CYS A 65 -14.98 26.26 -4.37
N ASP A 66 -14.33 26.87 -5.37
CA ASP A 66 -14.91 27.88 -6.26
C ASP A 66 -16.06 27.30 -7.11
N MET A 67 -16.00 26.00 -7.43
CA MET A 67 -17.10 25.28 -8.11
C MET A 67 -18.21 24.86 -7.17
N GLY A 68 -18.12 25.15 -5.89
CA GLY A 68 -19.13 24.81 -4.87
C GLY A 68 -18.97 23.42 -4.25
N ILE A 69 -17.90 22.68 -4.57
CA ILE A 69 -17.63 21.36 -3.99
C ILE A 69 -17.16 21.53 -2.55
N ARG A 70 -17.70 20.73 -1.63
CA ARG A 70 -17.44 20.81 -0.18
C ARG A 70 -16.96 19.50 0.44
N VAL A 71 -16.95 18.41 -0.33
CA VAL A 71 -16.50 17.09 0.15
C VAL A 71 -15.59 16.42 -0.85
N LEU A 72 -14.46 15.91 -0.33
CA LEU A 72 -13.49 15.08 -1.01
C LEU A 72 -13.56 13.68 -0.41
N LEU A 73 -13.73 12.68 -1.24
CA LEU A 73 -13.77 11.27 -0.86
C LEU A 73 -12.46 10.62 -1.31
N LEU A 74 -11.70 10.11 -0.37
CA LEU A 74 -10.53 9.27 -0.62
C LEU A 74 -10.98 7.81 -0.62
N ARG A 75 -10.92 7.13 -1.79
CA ARG A 75 -11.20 5.70 -1.88
C ARG A 75 -10.00 4.83 -1.43
N CYS A 76 -9.27 5.31 -0.42
CA CYS A 76 -8.09 4.67 0.15
C CYS A 76 -7.89 5.09 1.61
N ALA A 77 -6.95 4.45 2.29
CA ALA A 77 -6.61 4.77 3.67
C ALA A 77 -5.59 5.93 3.78
N GLY A 78 -4.68 6.05 2.80
CA GLY A 78 -3.67 7.10 2.73
C GLY A 78 -4.29 8.46 2.36
N PHE A 79 -3.66 9.54 2.80
CA PHE A 79 -4.09 10.92 2.53
C PHE A 79 -2.91 11.89 2.33
N ASN A 80 -1.72 11.35 2.05
CA ASN A 80 -0.49 12.16 1.89
C ASN A 80 -0.53 13.08 0.66
N ASN A 81 -1.40 12.76 -0.30
CA ASN A 81 -1.63 13.52 -1.53
C ASN A 81 -2.60 14.69 -1.35
N VAL A 82 -3.07 14.97 -0.12
CA VAL A 82 -4.01 16.06 0.18
C VAL A 82 -3.36 17.11 1.07
N ASP A 83 -3.41 18.39 0.67
CA ASP A 83 -3.05 19.50 1.56
C ASP A 83 -4.16 19.72 2.62
N LEU A 84 -4.12 18.90 3.69
CA LEU A 84 -5.09 18.98 4.78
C LEU A 84 -5.10 20.33 5.49
N ARG A 85 -3.95 21.04 5.51
CA ARG A 85 -3.87 22.36 6.13
C ARG A 85 -4.69 23.37 5.34
N HIS A 86 -4.57 23.36 4.03
CA HIS A 86 -5.30 24.24 3.14
C HIS A 86 -6.79 23.87 3.05
N ALA A 87 -7.11 22.57 3.11
CA ALA A 87 -8.48 22.06 3.11
C ALA A 87 -9.28 22.45 4.36
N SER A 88 -8.58 22.72 5.49
CA SER A 88 -9.21 22.97 6.79
C SER A 88 -10.20 24.13 6.73
N GLY A 89 -11.46 23.86 7.06
CA GLY A 89 -12.56 24.83 7.04
C GLY A 89 -13.13 25.16 5.66
N LYS A 90 -12.59 24.58 4.57
CA LYS A 90 -13.04 24.77 3.19
C LYS A 90 -13.65 23.50 2.59
N LEU A 91 -12.98 22.35 2.78
CA LEU A 91 -13.29 21.08 2.16
C LEU A 91 -13.25 19.97 3.22
N THR A 92 -14.33 19.23 3.37
CA THR A 92 -14.36 18.05 4.23
C THR A 92 -13.68 16.89 3.50
N VAL A 93 -12.71 16.27 4.15
CA VAL A 93 -11.94 15.14 3.58
C VAL A 93 -12.36 13.87 4.31
N LEU A 94 -12.91 12.90 3.58
CA LEU A 94 -13.36 11.62 4.11
C LEU A 94 -12.57 10.49 3.46
N ARG A 95 -12.12 9.51 4.23
CA ARG A 95 -11.31 8.40 3.74
C ARG A 95 -11.95 7.04 4.03
N VAL A 96 -11.37 6.00 3.46
CA VAL A 96 -11.64 4.60 3.83
C VAL A 96 -10.52 4.13 4.76
N PRO A 97 -10.71 4.14 6.08
CA PRO A 97 -9.62 3.89 7.03
C PRO A 97 -9.16 2.44 7.05
N ALA A 98 -10.02 1.51 6.65
CA ALA A 98 -9.71 0.08 6.55
C ALA A 98 -10.71 -0.58 5.58
N TYR A 99 -10.23 -1.52 4.77
CA TYR A 99 -11.06 -2.24 3.78
C TYR A 99 -10.94 -3.76 3.91
N SER A 100 -9.72 -4.34 3.85
CA SER A 100 -9.47 -5.77 4.10
C SER A 100 -8.04 -5.95 4.63
N PRO A 101 -7.86 -6.16 5.94
CA PRO A 101 -6.53 -6.46 6.47
C PRO A 101 -5.98 -7.80 5.98
N TYR A 102 -6.87 -8.73 5.61
CA TYR A 102 -6.48 -10.04 5.08
C TYR A 102 -5.87 -9.92 3.68
N ALA A 103 -6.42 -9.08 2.79
CA ALA A 103 -5.91 -8.89 1.44
C ALA A 103 -4.41 -8.56 1.46
N ILE A 104 -3.99 -7.58 2.27
CA ILE A 104 -2.60 -7.16 2.37
C ILE A 104 -1.73 -8.22 3.04
N ALA A 105 -2.22 -8.86 4.10
CA ALA A 105 -1.47 -9.89 4.82
C ALA A 105 -1.25 -11.15 3.96
N GLU A 106 -2.27 -11.58 3.22
CA GLU A 106 -2.20 -12.71 2.30
C GLU A 106 -1.31 -12.41 1.10
N HIS A 107 -1.35 -11.18 0.56
CA HIS A 107 -0.46 -10.75 -0.50
C HIS A 107 1.00 -10.74 -0.05
N ALA A 108 1.30 -10.25 1.15
CA ALA A 108 2.64 -10.31 1.73
C ALA A 108 3.16 -11.76 1.83
N MET A 109 2.31 -12.69 2.27
CA MET A 109 2.65 -14.11 2.32
C MET A 109 2.79 -14.72 0.93
N ALA A 110 1.94 -14.34 -0.04
CA ALA A 110 2.03 -14.80 -1.42
C ALA A 110 3.35 -14.36 -2.07
N LEU A 111 3.77 -13.12 -1.87
CA LEU A 111 5.07 -12.62 -2.32
C LEU A 111 6.22 -13.41 -1.69
N LEU A 112 6.16 -13.65 -0.37
CA LEU A 112 7.17 -14.43 0.36
C LEU A 112 7.28 -15.84 -0.24
N LEU A 113 6.18 -16.58 -0.34
CA LEU A 113 6.16 -17.95 -0.88
C LEU A 113 6.62 -17.98 -2.34
N THR A 114 6.20 -17.02 -3.16
CA THR A 114 6.62 -16.90 -4.56
C THR A 114 8.12 -16.68 -4.65
N SER A 115 8.68 -15.84 -3.79
CA SER A 115 10.12 -15.54 -3.75
C SER A 115 10.94 -16.75 -3.32
N ILE A 116 10.66 -17.33 -2.14
CA ILE A 116 11.47 -18.42 -1.58
C ILE A 116 11.32 -19.73 -2.35
N ARG A 117 10.16 -20.00 -2.94
CA ARG A 117 9.91 -21.21 -3.75
C ARG A 117 10.12 -20.98 -5.25
N ARG A 118 10.47 -19.74 -5.66
CA ARG A 118 10.75 -19.34 -7.06
C ARG A 118 9.62 -19.69 -8.03
N ILE A 119 8.35 -19.61 -7.58
CA ILE A 119 7.17 -20.06 -8.33
C ILE A 119 7.04 -19.31 -9.67
N HIS A 120 7.24 -17.98 -9.66
CA HIS A 120 7.22 -17.14 -10.86
C HIS A 120 8.25 -17.60 -11.93
N LYS A 121 9.46 -17.99 -11.49
CA LYS A 121 10.49 -18.50 -12.41
C LYS A 121 10.19 -19.90 -12.92
N ALA A 122 9.66 -20.77 -12.04
CA ALA A 122 9.25 -22.10 -12.43
C ALA A 122 8.15 -22.04 -13.50
N TYR A 123 7.15 -21.18 -13.28
CA TYR A 123 6.04 -20.96 -14.21
C TYR A 123 6.55 -20.52 -15.62
N ILE A 124 7.43 -19.51 -15.68
CA ILE A 124 7.98 -19.02 -16.95
C ILE A 124 8.80 -20.13 -17.65
N ARG A 125 9.70 -20.81 -16.90
CA ARG A 125 10.55 -21.87 -17.48
C ARG A 125 9.76 -23.03 -18.07
N THR A 126 8.74 -23.52 -17.38
CA THR A 126 7.93 -24.65 -17.86
C THR A 126 7.14 -24.31 -19.11
N ARG A 127 6.77 -23.06 -19.33
CA ARG A 127 6.15 -22.59 -20.58
C ARG A 127 7.12 -22.67 -21.77
N ASP A 128 8.44 -22.54 -21.50
CA ASP A 128 9.52 -22.69 -22.49
C ASP A 128 10.07 -24.13 -22.53
N PHE A 129 9.34 -25.11 -22.00
CA PHE A 129 9.72 -26.51 -21.88
C PHE A 129 11.06 -26.75 -21.14
N ASN A 130 11.50 -25.80 -20.31
CA ASN A 130 12.68 -25.96 -19.47
C ASN A 130 12.27 -26.49 -18.09
N PHE A 131 12.43 -27.80 -17.89
CA PHE A 131 12.10 -28.50 -16.65
C PHE A 131 13.31 -28.68 -15.70
N SER A 132 14.42 -28.00 -15.96
CA SER A 132 15.61 -28.06 -15.08
C SER A 132 15.34 -27.45 -13.72
N LEU A 133 15.79 -28.13 -12.66
CA LEU A 133 15.73 -27.64 -11.28
C LEU A 133 16.96 -26.81 -10.86
N THR A 134 17.89 -26.57 -11.77
CA THR A 134 19.09 -25.78 -11.51
C THR A 134 18.72 -24.36 -11.05
N ASN A 135 19.28 -23.93 -9.92
CA ASN A 135 19.01 -22.64 -9.27
C ASN A 135 17.56 -22.46 -8.78
N MET A 136 16.81 -23.55 -8.55
CA MET A 136 15.44 -23.51 -8.05
C MET A 136 15.32 -23.84 -6.57
N VAL A 137 16.42 -24.15 -5.89
CA VAL A 137 16.43 -24.46 -4.45
C VAL A 137 15.90 -23.29 -3.64
N GLY A 138 14.90 -23.55 -2.81
CA GLY A 138 14.33 -22.64 -1.82
C GLY A 138 14.60 -23.13 -0.40
N PHE A 139 13.85 -22.60 0.57
CA PHE A 139 13.90 -23.04 1.96
C PHE A 139 12.48 -23.10 2.58
N ASP A 140 12.35 -23.80 3.70
CA ASP A 140 11.09 -23.95 4.42
C ASP A 140 10.89 -22.79 5.41
N LEU A 141 9.65 -22.33 5.57
CA LEU A 141 9.27 -21.32 6.56
C LEU A 141 9.19 -21.89 7.98
N HIS A 142 8.86 -23.19 8.09
CA HIS A 142 8.73 -23.87 9.38
C HIS A 142 10.01 -23.72 10.22
N GLY A 143 9.84 -23.26 11.45
CA GLY A 143 10.95 -23.05 12.39
C GLY A 143 11.80 -21.78 12.15
N LYS A 144 11.55 -21.03 11.06
CA LYS A 144 12.18 -19.71 10.83
C LYS A 144 11.61 -18.64 11.73
N THR A 145 12.40 -17.61 11.98
CA THR A 145 11.97 -16.44 12.75
C THR A 145 11.53 -15.33 11.80
N VAL A 146 10.30 -14.84 11.97
CA VAL A 146 9.81 -13.66 11.28
C VAL A 146 9.68 -12.49 12.25
N GLY A 147 10.23 -11.34 11.89
CA GLY A 147 10.03 -10.05 12.55
C GLY A 147 8.89 -9.29 11.90
N VAL A 148 7.91 -8.87 12.67
CA VAL A 148 6.76 -8.09 12.19
C VAL A 148 6.84 -6.70 12.81
N VAL A 149 7.05 -5.70 11.95
CA VAL A 149 7.13 -4.29 12.33
C VAL A 149 5.77 -3.65 12.09
N GLY A 150 5.06 -3.30 13.17
CA GLY A 150 3.67 -2.87 13.16
C GLY A 150 2.69 -4.01 13.44
N THR A 151 2.00 -3.94 14.58
CA THR A 151 1.05 -4.97 15.06
C THR A 151 -0.40 -4.48 15.04
N GLY A 152 -0.71 -3.59 14.09
CA GLY A 152 -2.07 -3.18 13.79
C GLY A 152 -2.90 -4.32 13.17
N LYS A 153 -4.06 -4.00 12.60
CA LYS A 153 -4.98 -5.01 12.03
C LYS A 153 -4.29 -5.91 11.00
N ILE A 154 -3.53 -5.33 10.06
CA ILE A 154 -2.82 -6.08 9.00
C ILE A 154 -1.70 -6.94 9.59
N GLY A 155 -0.84 -6.35 10.44
CA GLY A 155 0.26 -7.08 11.06
C GLY A 155 -0.22 -8.29 11.86
N ARG A 156 -1.33 -8.19 12.58
CA ARG A 156 -1.94 -9.33 13.32
C ARG A 156 -2.44 -10.43 12.38
N CYS A 157 -3.07 -10.07 11.26
CA CYS A 157 -3.44 -11.06 10.25
C CYS A 157 -2.22 -11.79 9.72
N PHE A 158 -1.15 -11.07 9.38
CA PHE A 158 0.10 -11.65 8.90
C PHE A 158 0.78 -12.53 9.96
N ILE A 159 0.80 -12.11 11.23
CA ILE A 159 1.30 -12.91 12.37
C ILE A 159 0.56 -14.26 12.44
N ASN A 160 -0.77 -14.25 12.34
CA ASN A 160 -1.56 -15.48 12.39
C ASN A 160 -1.25 -16.41 11.22
N ILE A 161 -1.07 -15.87 10.01
CA ILE A 161 -0.63 -16.65 8.84
C ILE A 161 0.75 -17.26 9.11
N CYS A 162 1.71 -16.50 9.60
CA CYS A 162 3.06 -16.99 9.92
C CYS A 162 3.06 -18.10 10.97
N ARG A 163 2.23 -17.97 11.99
CA ARG A 163 2.04 -19.04 13.00
C ARG A 163 1.48 -20.33 12.38
N GLY A 164 0.56 -20.21 11.43
CA GLY A 164 0.04 -21.35 10.66
C GLY A 164 1.13 -22.10 9.88
N PHE A 165 2.21 -21.41 9.48
CA PHE A 165 3.40 -22.01 8.87
C PHE A 165 4.41 -22.56 9.90
N GLY A 166 4.13 -22.49 11.19
CA GLY A 166 5.04 -22.95 12.23
C GLY A 166 6.27 -22.06 12.42
N MET A 167 6.18 -20.77 12.09
CA MET A 167 7.25 -19.80 12.29
C MET A 167 7.29 -19.29 13.73
N LYS A 168 8.49 -18.88 14.17
CA LYS A 168 8.65 -18.05 15.38
C LYS A 168 8.40 -16.60 15.01
N VAL A 169 7.55 -15.91 15.78
CA VAL A 169 7.16 -14.52 15.48
C VAL A 169 7.72 -13.59 16.55
N LEU A 170 8.49 -12.60 16.12
CA LEU A 170 8.91 -11.45 16.93
C LEU A 170 8.13 -10.23 16.44
N CYS A 171 7.69 -9.38 17.38
CA CYS A 171 6.87 -8.22 17.09
C CYS A 171 7.58 -6.94 17.56
N TYR A 172 7.41 -5.87 16.80
CA TYR A 172 7.74 -4.52 17.23
C TYR A 172 6.61 -3.56 16.88
N ASP A 173 6.23 -2.76 17.86
CA ASP A 173 5.29 -1.65 17.70
C ASP A 173 5.64 -0.59 18.74
N PRO A 174 5.69 0.73 18.41
CA PRO A 174 5.92 1.78 19.39
C PRO A 174 4.78 1.86 20.43
N PHE A 175 3.60 1.32 20.09
CA PHE A 175 2.43 1.23 20.97
C PHE A 175 1.99 -0.23 21.10
N PRO A 176 2.77 -1.06 21.84
CA PRO A 176 2.48 -2.48 21.95
C PRO A 176 1.12 -2.71 22.61
N ALA A 177 0.36 -3.65 22.06
CA ALA A 177 -0.91 -4.03 22.64
C ALA A 177 -0.70 -4.92 23.86
N ASP A 178 -1.59 -4.84 24.83
CA ASP A 178 -1.66 -5.77 25.96
C ASP A 178 -2.23 -7.12 25.49
N ASP A 179 -1.40 -7.87 24.77
CA ASP A 179 -1.74 -9.18 24.21
C ASP A 179 -0.57 -10.14 24.47
N PRO A 180 -0.68 -11.04 25.46
CA PRO A 180 0.39 -11.94 25.84
C PRO A 180 0.74 -12.98 24.75
N SER A 181 -0.06 -13.07 23.70
CA SER A 181 0.25 -13.92 22.57
C SER A 181 1.28 -13.31 21.63
N LEU A 182 1.57 -12.01 21.73
CA LEU A 182 2.53 -11.28 20.90
C LEU A 182 3.86 -11.14 21.63
N SER A 183 4.92 -11.65 21.03
CA SER A 183 6.29 -11.54 21.58
C SER A 183 6.94 -10.23 21.13
N TYR A 184 6.75 -9.17 21.90
CA TYR A 184 7.37 -7.87 21.64
C TYR A 184 8.83 -7.83 22.04
N VAL A 185 9.67 -7.32 21.15
CA VAL A 185 11.10 -7.08 21.37
C VAL A 185 11.50 -5.70 20.86
N PRO A 186 12.64 -5.14 21.30
CA PRO A 186 13.21 -3.93 20.70
C PRO A 186 13.48 -4.14 19.20
N LEU A 187 13.37 -3.05 18.39
CA LEU A 187 13.52 -3.11 16.95
C LEU A 187 14.88 -3.68 16.49
N ASP A 188 15.95 -3.30 17.19
CA ASP A 188 17.30 -3.78 16.93
C ASP A 188 17.46 -5.29 17.20
N GLU A 189 16.77 -5.81 18.21
CA GLU A 189 16.70 -7.25 18.47
C GLU A 189 15.92 -7.97 17.39
N LEU A 190 14.75 -7.43 16.98
CA LEU A 190 13.96 -7.97 15.89
C LEU A 190 14.81 -8.07 14.62
N PHE A 191 15.59 -7.03 14.28
CA PHE A 191 16.45 -7.04 13.11
C PHE A 191 17.55 -8.10 13.18
N ARG A 192 18.19 -8.27 14.34
CA ARG A 192 19.25 -9.27 14.52
C ARG A 192 18.76 -10.71 14.49
N GLU A 193 17.56 -10.97 15.01
CA GLU A 193 17.07 -12.33 15.25
C GLU A 193 16.18 -12.87 14.11
N SER A 194 15.73 -12.01 13.21
CA SER A 194 14.79 -12.41 12.16
C SER A 194 15.48 -12.95 10.91
N ASP A 195 14.93 -14.02 10.34
CA ASP A 195 15.28 -14.54 9.01
C ASP A 195 14.47 -13.82 7.93
N ILE A 196 13.27 -13.36 8.29
CA ILE A 196 12.33 -12.63 7.43
C ILE A 196 11.82 -11.43 8.22
N ILE A 197 11.70 -10.26 7.59
CA ILE A 197 11.15 -9.06 8.22
C ILE A 197 10.05 -8.51 7.33
N SER A 198 8.87 -8.27 7.91
CA SER A 198 7.70 -7.72 7.20
C SER A 198 7.23 -6.43 7.85
N PHE A 199 7.01 -5.41 7.01
CA PHE A 199 6.62 -4.07 7.45
C PHE A 199 5.12 -3.86 7.26
N HIS A 200 4.43 -3.54 8.36
CA HIS A 200 2.99 -3.25 8.44
C HIS A 200 2.73 -1.99 9.28
N CYS A 201 3.70 -1.08 9.32
CA CYS A 201 3.65 0.19 10.02
C CYS A 201 3.39 1.36 9.05
N PRO A 202 2.87 2.50 9.53
CA PRO A 202 2.75 3.71 8.70
C PRO A 202 4.13 4.34 8.44
N LEU A 203 4.20 5.18 7.42
CA LEU A 203 5.33 6.07 7.19
C LEU A 203 5.19 7.30 8.08
N THR A 204 6.15 7.49 8.97
CA THR A 204 6.29 8.64 9.86
C THR A 204 7.73 9.14 9.80
N PRO A 205 8.08 10.31 10.38
CA PRO A 205 9.48 10.71 10.47
C PRO A 205 10.40 9.66 11.13
N GLU A 206 9.88 8.90 12.10
CA GLU A 206 10.62 7.87 12.84
C GLU A 206 10.77 6.57 12.05
N THR A 207 9.85 6.29 11.13
CA THR A 207 9.88 5.06 10.31
C THR A 207 10.43 5.30 8.91
N HIS A 208 10.63 6.55 8.50
CA HIS A 208 11.29 6.88 7.24
C HIS A 208 12.69 6.28 7.20
N HIS A 209 12.96 5.50 6.16
CA HIS A 209 14.22 4.76 6.00
C HIS A 209 14.61 3.95 7.25
N VAL A 210 13.63 3.35 7.92
CA VAL A 210 13.90 2.42 9.04
C VAL A 210 14.77 1.25 8.58
N VAL A 211 14.68 0.89 7.29
CA VAL A 211 15.66 0.04 6.61
C VAL A 211 16.61 0.93 5.81
N ASN A 212 17.83 1.01 6.28
CA ASN A 212 18.95 1.76 5.70
C ASN A 212 20.24 0.94 5.79
N ALA A 213 21.38 1.50 5.38
CA ALA A 213 22.64 0.80 5.39
C ALA A 213 23.06 0.31 6.81
N GLU A 214 22.80 1.11 7.84
CA GLU A 214 23.16 0.79 9.23
C GLU A 214 22.28 -0.34 9.76
N SER A 215 20.96 -0.24 9.63
CA SER A 215 20.03 -1.27 10.08
C SER A 215 20.22 -2.57 9.29
N LEU A 216 20.47 -2.51 7.99
CA LEU A 216 20.82 -3.68 7.18
C LEU A 216 22.09 -4.37 7.72
N ALA A 217 23.12 -3.62 8.14
CA ALA A 217 24.33 -4.20 8.68
C ALA A 217 24.08 -5.08 9.92
N THR A 218 23.08 -4.76 10.74
CA THR A 218 22.73 -5.54 11.95
C THR A 218 21.92 -6.80 11.65
N MET A 219 21.18 -6.84 10.56
CA MET A 219 20.31 -7.97 10.18
C MET A 219 21.11 -9.24 9.89
N LYS A 220 20.46 -10.39 9.84
CA LYS A 220 21.09 -11.63 9.41
C LYS A 220 21.54 -11.56 7.94
N LYS A 221 22.63 -12.23 7.61
CA LYS A 221 23.02 -12.41 6.21
C LYS A 221 21.98 -13.27 5.51
N GLY A 222 21.48 -12.80 4.36
CA GLY A 222 20.45 -13.48 3.60
C GLY A 222 19.02 -13.21 4.10
N VAL A 223 18.82 -12.16 4.91
CA VAL A 223 17.49 -11.75 5.37
C VAL A 223 16.54 -11.52 4.19
N VAL A 224 15.27 -11.89 4.36
CA VAL A 224 14.21 -11.59 3.41
C VAL A 224 13.42 -10.39 3.91
N LEU A 225 13.24 -9.37 3.08
CA LEU A 225 12.47 -8.17 3.39
C LEU A 225 11.13 -8.19 2.63
N ILE A 226 10.05 -7.87 3.34
CA ILE A 226 8.70 -7.77 2.77
C ILE A 226 8.16 -6.38 3.09
N ASN A 227 7.78 -5.62 2.07
CA ASN A 227 7.16 -4.32 2.25
C ASN A 227 5.89 -4.19 1.39
N THR A 228 4.75 -4.23 2.07
CA THR A 228 3.41 -3.99 1.51
C THR A 228 2.73 -2.79 2.17
N SER A 229 3.53 -1.87 2.71
CA SER A 229 3.07 -0.70 3.48
C SER A 229 3.31 0.62 2.74
N ARG A 230 4.53 1.17 2.86
CA ARG A 230 4.97 2.40 2.19
C ARG A 230 6.40 2.25 1.71
N GLY A 231 6.69 2.68 0.49
CA GLY A 231 8.02 2.53 -0.13
C GLY A 231 9.14 3.13 0.71
N ALA A 232 8.99 4.36 1.15
CA ALA A 232 10.01 5.09 1.92
C ALA A 232 10.28 4.57 3.35
N LEU A 233 9.72 3.41 3.74
CA LEU A 233 10.21 2.65 4.90
C LEU A 233 11.59 2.02 4.62
N ILE A 234 11.93 1.81 3.36
CA ILE A 234 13.17 1.20 2.90
C ILE A 234 13.90 2.21 2.01
N ASP A 235 15.12 2.56 2.36
CA ASP A 235 16.04 3.27 1.49
C ASP A 235 16.37 2.38 0.28
N SER A 236 15.94 2.80 -0.90
CA SER A 236 16.03 2.02 -2.14
C SER A 236 17.47 1.76 -2.57
N GLU A 237 18.38 2.72 -2.38
CA GLU A 237 19.82 2.57 -2.69
C GLU A 237 20.50 1.60 -1.70
N ALA A 238 20.19 1.72 -0.41
CA ALA A 238 20.70 0.80 0.60
C ALA A 238 20.21 -0.63 0.35
N LEU A 239 18.94 -0.80 -0.05
CA LEU A 239 18.38 -2.08 -0.44
C LEU A 239 19.14 -2.68 -1.63
N LEU A 240 19.34 -1.90 -2.70
CA LEU A 240 20.07 -2.33 -3.90
C LEU A 240 21.50 -2.76 -3.57
N ALA A 241 22.20 -1.99 -2.72
CA ALA A 241 23.55 -2.35 -2.23
C ALA A 241 23.50 -3.63 -1.38
N GLY A 242 22.51 -3.78 -0.51
CA GLY A 242 22.27 -4.96 0.32
C GLY A 242 22.04 -6.24 -0.51
N ILE A 243 21.30 -6.14 -1.60
CA ILE A 243 21.06 -7.26 -2.54
C ILE A 243 22.34 -7.64 -3.27
N LYS A 244 23.08 -6.65 -3.80
CA LYS A 244 24.37 -6.88 -4.51
C LYS A 244 25.41 -7.55 -3.61
N SER A 245 25.48 -7.16 -2.34
CA SER A 245 26.39 -7.76 -1.34
C SER A 245 25.91 -9.10 -0.78
N ARG A 246 24.70 -9.54 -1.16
CA ARG A 246 24.02 -10.73 -0.60
C ARG A 246 23.76 -10.63 0.91
N LYS A 247 23.71 -9.44 1.44
CA LYS A 247 23.22 -9.17 2.82
C LYS A 247 21.71 -9.40 2.84
N VAL A 248 20.99 -8.88 1.84
CA VAL A 248 19.59 -9.17 1.58
C VAL A 248 19.49 -10.37 0.64
N GLY A 249 18.86 -11.44 1.11
CA GLY A 249 18.65 -12.69 0.37
C GLY A 249 17.53 -12.58 -0.66
N ALA A 250 16.47 -11.86 -0.32
CA ALA A 250 15.36 -11.53 -1.22
C ALA A 250 14.63 -10.26 -0.75
N ALA A 251 14.00 -9.57 -1.69
CA ALA A 251 13.07 -8.47 -1.43
C ALA A 251 11.72 -8.73 -2.12
N CYS A 252 10.65 -8.57 -1.35
CA CYS A 252 9.26 -8.75 -1.75
C CYS A 252 8.55 -7.40 -1.54
N LEU A 253 8.36 -6.65 -2.60
CA LEU A 253 7.94 -5.26 -2.56
C LEU A 253 6.61 -5.11 -3.30
N ASP A 254 5.59 -4.61 -2.63
CA ASP A 254 4.35 -4.16 -3.27
C ASP A 254 4.32 -2.63 -3.43
N VAL A 255 5.26 -1.97 -2.78
CA VAL A 255 5.42 -0.50 -2.75
C VAL A 255 6.86 -0.14 -3.05
N TYR A 256 7.06 1.05 -3.62
CA TYR A 256 8.35 1.61 -3.94
C TYR A 256 8.41 3.08 -3.49
N GLU A 257 9.60 3.60 -3.21
CA GLU A 257 9.78 4.93 -2.64
C GLU A 257 9.25 6.04 -3.59
N GLU A 258 9.54 5.94 -4.88
CA GLU A 258 9.15 6.91 -5.91
C GLU A 258 8.09 6.32 -6.86
N GLU A 259 7.06 5.68 -6.32
CA GLU A 259 6.04 4.97 -7.10
C GLU A 259 5.02 5.87 -7.82
N SER A 260 4.90 7.14 -7.44
CA SER A 260 3.75 8.00 -7.77
C SER A 260 3.50 8.19 -9.28
N ASP A 261 4.54 8.19 -10.10
CA ASP A 261 4.42 8.40 -11.55
C ASP A 261 4.59 7.11 -12.36
N ILE A 262 4.82 5.98 -11.67
CA ILE A 262 5.13 4.70 -12.29
C ILE A 262 4.02 3.69 -12.04
N PHE A 263 3.56 3.54 -10.79
CA PHE A 263 2.60 2.50 -10.43
C PHE A 263 1.17 2.88 -10.87
N PHE A 264 0.37 1.87 -11.15
CA PHE A 264 -0.99 1.92 -11.72
C PHE A 264 -1.08 2.35 -13.18
N GLU A 265 0.06 2.59 -13.87
CA GLU A 265 0.11 2.98 -15.28
C GLU A 265 0.76 1.89 -16.14
N ASP A 266 0.35 1.81 -17.41
CA ASP A 266 1.00 0.94 -18.38
C ASP A 266 2.19 1.68 -19.04
N ASN A 267 3.37 1.43 -18.49
CA ASN A 267 4.63 1.97 -19.00
C ASN A 267 5.38 0.98 -19.91
N SER A 268 4.74 -0.11 -20.38
CA SER A 268 5.41 -1.15 -21.18
C SER A 268 5.96 -0.64 -22.52
N GLY A 269 5.42 0.46 -23.05
CA GLY A 269 5.88 1.12 -24.27
C GLY A 269 6.90 2.24 -24.05
N HIS A 270 7.31 2.53 -22.82
CA HIS A 270 8.16 3.64 -22.46
C HIS A 270 9.47 3.18 -21.80
N ILE A 271 10.48 4.04 -21.84
CA ILE A 271 11.74 3.82 -21.12
C ILE A 271 11.49 4.16 -19.65
N LEU A 272 11.80 3.22 -18.76
CA LEU A 272 11.77 3.49 -17.32
C LEU A 272 13.02 4.31 -16.96
N GLU A 273 12.80 5.57 -16.56
CA GLU A 273 13.88 6.52 -16.24
C GLU A 273 14.46 6.29 -14.83
N ASP A 274 13.73 5.59 -13.95
CA ASP A 274 14.21 5.23 -12.61
C ASP A 274 15.20 4.07 -12.68
N ASP A 275 16.49 4.39 -12.66
CA ASP A 275 17.59 3.43 -12.71
C ASP A 275 17.57 2.47 -11.51
N THR A 276 17.18 2.93 -10.33
CA THR A 276 17.16 2.12 -9.10
C THR A 276 16.04 1.09 -9.16
N LEU A 277 14.83 1.47 -9.55
CA LEU A 277 13.72 0.54 -9.75
C LEU A 277 14.02 -0.44 -10.88
N ALA A 278 14.54 0.04 -12.02
CA ALA A 278 14.93 -0.83 -13.14
C ALA A 278 15.96 -1.89 -12.71
N ARG A 279 16.93 -1.50 -11.89
CA ARG A 279 17.92 -2.43 -11.32
C ARG A 279 17.29 -3.40 -10.33
N LEU A 280 16.43 -2.95 -9.43
CA LEU A 280 15.73 -3.81 -8.48
C LEU A 280 14.90 -4.87 -9.20
N ILE A 281 14.10 -4.48 -10.20
CA ILE A 281 13.28 -5.42 -11.00
C ILE A 281 14.14 -6.43 -11.76
N SER A 282 15.34 -6.03 -12.21
CA SER A 282 16.27 -6.93 -12.91
C SER A 282 16.91 -7.98 -12.00
N MET A 283 16.88 -7.81 -10.67
CA MET A 283 17.53 -8.74 -9.74
C MET A 283 16.73 -10.04 -9.59
N PRO A 284 17.41 -11.20 -9.63
CA PRO A 284 16.73 -12.51 -9.65
C PRO A 284 16.03 -12.90 -8.34
N ASN A 285 16.25 -12.17 -7.28
CA ASN A 285 15.72 -12.37 -5.93
C ASN A 285 14.90 -11.19 -5.43
N VAL A 286 14.46 -10.33 -6.34
CA VAL A 286 13.51 -9.24 -6.05
C VAL A 286 12.20 -9.52 -6.79
N ILE A 287 11.09 -9.34 -6.09
CA ILE A 287 9.74 -9.34 -6.66
C ILE A 287 9.15 -7.98 -6.34
N VAL A 288 8.69 -7.29 -7.38
CA VAL A 288 7.95 -6.03 -7.26
C VAL A 288 6.56 -6.25 -7.83
N THR A 289 5.54 -5.82 -7.12
CA THR A 289 4.16 -5.69 -7.59
C THR A 289 3.73 -4.24 -7.46
N SER A 290 2.74 -3.81 -8.22
CA SER A 290 2.43 -2.39 -8.42
C SER A 290 1.39 -1.89 -7.42
N HIS A 291 1.69 -1.94 -6.12
CA HIS A 291 0.84 -1.49 -5.01
C HIS A 291 -0.58 -2.12 -5.08
N GLN A 292 -0.62 -3.42 -5.38
CA GLN A 292 -1.84 -4.17 -5.63
C GLN A 292 -2.30 -5.06 -4.45
N ALA A 293 -1.62 -5.00 -3.31
CA ALA A 293 -1.95 -5.86 -2.16
C ALA A 293 -3.40 -5.71 -1.67
N PHE A 294 -4.03 -4.58 -1.96
CA PHE A 294 -5.44 -4.33 -1.64
C PHE A 294 -6.43 -4.95 -2.63
N LEU A 295 -6.00 -5.34 -3.83
CA LEU A 295 -6.87 -5.63 -4.97
C LEU A 295 -7.53 -7.02 -4.83
N THR A 296 -8.56 -7.10 -4.00
CA THR A 296 -9.44 -8.28 -3.84
C THR A 296 -10.90 -7.85 -3.92
N GLU A 297 -11.79 -8.78 -4.24
CA GLU A 297 -13.24 -8.51 -4.33
C GLU A 297 -13.79 -7.91 -3.03
N GLU A 298 -13.39 -8.47 -1.89
CA GLU A 298 -13.83 -8.03 -0.57
C GLU A 298 -13.32 -6.62 -0.23
N ALA A 299 -12.07 -6.33 -0.57
CA ALA A 299 -11.51 -5.00 -0.35
C ALA A 299 -12.18 -3.95 -1.23
N LEU A 300 -12.38 -4.24 -2.51
CA LEU A 300 -13.06 -3.33 -3.46
C LEU A 300 -14.51 -3.06 -3.05
N ALA A 301 -15.24 -4.10 -2.62
CA ALA A 301 -16.60 -3.94 -2.10
C ALA A 301 -16.61 -3.04 -0.85
N ASN A 302 -15.76 -3.31 0.13
CA ASN A 302 -15.64 -2.51 1.35
C ASN A 302 -15.23 -1.05 1.07
N ILE A 303 -14.32 -0.83 0.12
CA ILE A 303 -13.91 0.52 -0.31
C ILE A 303 -15.12 1.27 -0.87
N ALA A 304 -15.84 0.66 -1.80
CA ALA A 304 -16.98 1.29 -2.46
C ALA A 304 -18.12 1.57 -1.47
N GLU A 305 -18.50 0.59 -0.63
CA GLU A 305 -19.53 0.75 0.39
C GLU A 305 -19.19 1.85 1.40
N THR A 306 -17.93 1.88 1.88
CA THR A 306 -17.49 2.89 2.84
C THR A 306 -17.46 4.28 2.22
N THR A 307 -16.99 4.40 0.98
CA THR A 307 -16.96 5.69 0.26
C THR A 307 -18.37 6.23 0.02
N VAL A 308 -19.29 5.38 -0.41
CA VAL A 308 -20.70 5.76 -0.61
C VAL A 308 -21.35 6.16 0.72
N ARG A 309 -21.12 5.40 1.79
CA ARG A 309 -21.62 5.72 3.13
C ARG A 309 -21.09 7.06 3.62
N ASN A 310 -19.80 7.33 3.46
CA ASN A 310 -19.19 8.61 3.80
C ASN A 310 -19.90 9.78 3.09
N LEU A 311 -20.22 9.62 1.81
CA LEU A 311 -20.94 10.65 1.06
C LEU A 311 -22.38 10.85 1.57
N LEU A 312 -23.09 9.77 1.88
CA LEU A 312 -24.47 9.84 2.40
C LEU A 312 -24.49 10.48 3.80
N ASP A 313 -23.58 10.06 4.68
CA ASP A 313 -23.45 10.63 6.02
C ASP A 313 -23.13 12.13 5.96
N PHE A 314 -22.24 12.55 5.04
CA PHE A 314 -21.95 13.97 4.81
C PHE A 314 -23.20 14.74 4.36
N ALA A 315 -23.97 14.19 3.42
CA ALA A 315 -25.18 14.82 2.90
C ALA A 315 -26.28 14.98 3.99
N GLU A 316 -26.28 14.08 4.98
CA GLU A 316 -27.18 14.14 6.14
C GLU A 316 -26.62 15.02 7.28
N GLY A 317 -25.47 15.67 7.09
CA GLY A 317 -24.82 16.49 8.12
C GLY A 317 -24.17 15.67 9.25
N LYS A 318 -23.98 14.37 9.05
CA LYS A 318 -23.31 13.48 9.99
C LYS A 318 -21.80 13.44 9.65
N LEU A 319 -20.99 14.08 10.47
CA LEU A 319 -19.53 13.95 10.37
C LEU A 319 -19.11 12.69 11.12
N GLY A 320 -18.57 11.72 10.39
CA GLY A 320 -18.20 10.40 10.92
C GLY A 320 -16.73 10.30 11.32
N ALA A 321 -16.37 9.15 11.91
CA ALA A 321 -15.01 8.81 12.32
C ALA A 321 -14.00 8.70 11.13
N ASN A 322 -14.48 8.80 9.90
CA ASN A 322 -13.67 8.70 8.68
C ASN A 322 -13.18 10.06 8.15
N GLU A 323 -13.53 11.16 8.84
CA GLU A 323 -13.01 12.48 8.51
C GLU A 323 -11.52 12.58 8.85
N VAL A 324 -10.76 13.14 7.93
CA VAL A 324 -9.34 13.47 8.12
C VAL A 324 -9.20 14.98 8.19
N CYS A 325 -8.76 15.49 9.32
CA CYS A 325 -8.50 16.91 9.49
C CYS A 325 -7.04 17.17 9.86
N TYR A 326 -6.55 18.39 9.54
CA TYR A 326 -5.18 18.79 9.86
C TYR A 326 -4.83 18.69 11.36
N ARG A 327 -5.81 18.89 12.25
CA ARG A 327 -5.61 18.80 13.71
C ARG A 327 -5.60 17.37 14.23
N CYS A 328 -6.25 16.44 13.52
CA CYS A 328 -6.40 15.05 13.91
C CYS A 328 -5.28 14.16 13.31
N ALA A 329 -4.56 14.69 12.31
CA ALA A 329 -3.48 13.98 11.61
C ALA A 329 -2.09 14.20 12.24
N LYS A 330 -2.04 14.88 13.42
CA LYS A 330 -0.82 15.11 14.20
C LYS A 330 -0.59 14.04 15.23
#